data_bef4ffaecb4508588834550b5d4372ac
#
_entry.id   bef4ffaecb4508588834550b5d4372ac
#
_cell.length_a   1.000
_cell.length_b   1.000
_cell.length_c   1.000
_cell.angle_alpha   90.00
_cell.angle_beta   90.00
_cell.angle_gamma   90.00
#
_symmetry.space_group_name_H-M   'P 1'
#
loop_
_entity.id
_entity.type
_entity.pdbx_description
1 polymer ?
#
loop_
_entity_poly.entity_id
_entity_poly.type
_entity_poly.pdbx_seq_one_letter_code
_entity_poly.pdbx_strand_id
1 'polypeptide(L)' 'MDAKTRELIALAVAVTTRCDGCIASHTAEAAKVGATREEIAEALGVAIALNAGAALVYSSRVLDAFDTANG' A
#
# COMPACT_ATOMS: atom_id res chain seq x y z
N MET A 1 -2.30 6.46 19.19
CA MET A 1 -3.03 5.75 18.11
C MET A 1 -3.53 4.42 18.65
N ASP A 2 -4.75 4.05 18.35
CA ASP A 2 -5.24 2.76 18.80
C ASP A 2 -4.63 1.60 18.01
N ALA A 3 -4.75 0.40 18.58
CA ALA A 3 -4.11 -0.78 18.01
C ALA A 3 -4.69 -1.15 16.64
N LYS A 4 -6.01 -1.01 16.46
CA LYS A 4 -6.65 -1.36 15.19
C LYS A 4 -6.19 -0.44 14.07
N THR A 5 -6.16 0.86 14.31
CA THR A 5 -5.67 1.84 13.33
C THR A 5 -4.23 1.57 12.95
N ARG A 6 -3.39 1.27 13.94
CA ARG A 6 -1.98 0.93 13.70
C ARG A 6 -1.85 -0.28 12.78
N GLU A 7 -2.64 -1.32 13.01
CA GLU A 7 -2.56 -2.53 12.19
C GLU A 7 -3.12 -2.32 10.77
N LEU A 8 -4.14 -1.49 10.61
CA LEU A 8 -4.64 -1.12 9.28
C LEU A 8 -3.57 -0.35 8.48
N ILE A 9 -2.88 0.57 9.13
CA ILE A 9 -1.76 1.30 8.50
C ILE A 9 -0.64 0.32 8.14
N ALA A 10 -0.29 -0.60 9.04
CA ALA A 10 0.76 -1.59 8.81
C ALA A 10 0.46 -2.45 7.58
N LEU A 11 -0.79 -2.87 7.42
CA LEU A 11 -1.20 -3.68 6.26
C LEU A 11 -1.16 -2.86 4.97
N ALA A 12 -1.58 -1.60 5.01
CA ALA A 12 -1.49 -0.72 3.86
C ALA A 12 -0.03 -0.53 3.40
N VAL A 13 0.89 -0.38 4.33
CA VAL A 13 2.32 -0.28 4.02
C VAL A 13 2.86 -1.62 3.53
N ALA A 14 2.50 -2.72 4.19
CA ALA A 14 2.98 -4.07 3.87
C ALA A 14 2.66 -4.47 2.42
N VAL A 15 1.47 -4.11 1.92
CA VAL A 15 1.08 -4.45 0.56
C VAL A 15 1.90 -3.65 -0.47
N THR A 16 2.28 -2.41 -0.15
CA THR A 16 3.08 -1.59 -1.05
C THR A 16 4.53 -2.03 -1.09
N THR A 17 5.07 -2.52 0.02
CA THR A 17 6.44 -3.01 0.12
C THR A 17 6.55 -4.50 -0.22
N ARG A 18 5.45 -5.16 -0.47
CA ARG A 18 5.38 -6.61 -0.78
C ARG A 18 6.09 -7.45 0.27
N CYS A 19 5.80 -7.15 1.54
CA CYS A 19 6.43 -7.83 2.66
C CYS A 19 5.55 -8.98 3.15
N ASP A 20 5.83 -10.19 2.70
CA ASP A 20 5.03 -11.38 3.07
C ASP A 20 5.02 -11.63 4.57
N GLY A 21 6.16 -11.46 5.23
CA GLY A 21 6.24 -11.59 6.68
C GLY A 21 5.41 -10.56 7.42
N CYS A 22 5.40 -9.32 6.93
CA CYS A 22 4.59 -8.25 7.50
C CYS A 22 3.10 -8.54 7.31
N ILE A 23 2.71 -9.03 6.14
CA ILE A 23 1.32 -9.39 5.85
C ILE A 23 0.86 -10.49 6.82
N ALA A 24 1.64 -11.55 6.98
CA ALA A 24 1.29 -12.65 7.87
C ALA A 24 1.17 -12.18 9.33
N SER A 25 2.16 -11.43 9.81
CA SER A 25 2.21 -10.96 11.19
C SER A 25 1.09 -9.96 11.49
N HIS A 26 0.91 -8.96 10.63
CA HIS A 26 -0.04 -7.89 10.90
C HIS A 26 -1.49 -8.25 10.61
N THR A 27 -1.76 -9.23 9.73
CA THR A 27 -3.12 -9.77 9.60
C THR A 27 -3.52 -10.50 10.87
N ALA A 28 -2.62 -11.27 11.46
CA ALA A 28 -2.90 -11.94 12.73
C ALA A 28 -3.20 -10.93 13.85
N GLU A 29 -2.39 -9.87 13.95
CA GLU A 29 -2.61 -8.83 14.95
C GLU A 29 -3.88 -8.03 14.66
N ALA A 30 -4.18 -7.72 13.42
CA ALA A 30 -5.42 -7.03 13.04
C ALA A 30 -6.65 -7.82 13.48
N ALA A 31 -6.64 -9.14 13.30
CA ALA A 31 -7.73 -10.01 13.72
C ALA A 31 -7.91 -9.95 15.25
N LYS A 32 -6.81 -9.96 15.99
CA LYS A 32 -6.84 -9.90 17.47
C LYS A 32 -7.44 -8.60 18.00
N VAL A 33 -7.22 -7.50 17.31
CA VAL A 33 -7.73 -6.18 17.75
C VAL A 33 -9.06 -5.81 17.11
N GLY A 34 -9.73 -6.78 16.48
CA GLY A 34 -11.10 -6.63 16.01
C GLY A 34 -11.27 -5.92 14.68
N ALA A 35 -10.22 -5.85 13.85
CA ALA A 35 -10.36 -5.32 12.51
C ALA A 35 -11.25 -6.23 11.67
N THR A 36 -12.20 -5.64 10.93
CA THR A 36 -13.08 -6.39 10.04
C THR A 36 -12.44 -6.51 8.65
N ARG A 37 -12.93 -7.49 7.88
CA ARG A 37 -12.50 -7.64 6.49
C ARG A 37 -12.76 -6.38 5.68
N GLU A 38 -13.89 -5.72 5.93
CA GLU A 38 -14.27 -4.48 5.26
C GLU A 38 -13.33 -3.33 5.58
N GLU A 39 -12.94 -3.21 6.84
CA GLU A 39 -11.97 -2.19 7.26
C GLU A 39 -10.60 -2.41 6.62
N ILE A 40 -10.16 -3.66 6.56
CA ILE A 40 -8.90 -4.01 5.89
C ILE A 40 -8.99 -3.69 4.39
N ALA A 41 -10.07 -4.09 3.74
CA ALA A 41 -10.28 -3.81 2.32
C ALA A 41 -10.27 -2.31 2.04
N GLU A 42 -10.86 -1.50 2.91
CA GLU A 42 -10.87 -0.05 2.79
C GLU A 42 -9.46 0.53 2.90
N ALA A 43 -8.68 0.08 3.87
CA ALA A 43 -7.28 0.50 4.02
C ALA A 43 -6.45 0.12 2.80
N LEU A 44 -6.63 -1.10 2.27
CA LEU A 44 -5.94 -1.55 1.06
C LEU A 44 -6.33 -0.71 -0.15
N GLY A 45 -7.60 -0.30 -0.24
CA GLY A 45 -8.07 0.58 -1.31
C GLY A 45 -7.33 1.92 -1.33
N VAL A 46 -7.08 2.50 -0.16
CA VAL A 46 -6.28 3.73 -0.05
C VAL A 46 -4.85 3.49 -0.53
N ALA A 47 -4.23 2.39 -0.11
CA ALA A 47 -2.88 2.03 -0.54
C ALA A 47 -2.79 1.88 -2.06
N ILE A 48 -3.76 1.20 -2.67
CA ILE A 48 -3.82 1.00 -4.12
C ILE A 48 -3.96 2.34 -4.84
N ALA A 49 -4.85 3.21 -4.36
CA ALA A 49 -5.06 4.53 -4.98
C ALA A 49 -3.79 5.38 -4.97
N LEU A 50 -3.07 5.40 -3.86
CA LEU A 50 -1.83 6.16 -3.75
C LEU A 50 -0.72 5.55 -4.61
N ASN A 51 -0.63 4.23 -4.68
CA ASN A 51 0.36 3.57 -5.54
C ASN A 51 0.06 3.82 -7.02
N ALA A 52 -1.20 3.78 -7.42
CA ALA A 52 -1.60 4.09 -8.78
C ALA A 52 -1.25 5.55 -9.15
N GLY A 53 -1.54 6.48 -8.25
CA GLY A 53 -1.20 7.88 -8.42
C GLY A 53 0.31 8.11 -8.56
N ALA A 54 1.09 7.46 -7.70
CA ALA A 54 2.54 7.54 -7.75
C ALA A 54 3.09 6.97 -9.07
N ALA A 55 2.56 5.84 -9.52
CA ALA A 55 2.97 5.23 -10.78
C ALA A 55 2.65 6.15 -11.98
N LEU A 56 1.48 6.79 -11.95
CA LEU A 56 1.09 7.73 -13.00
C LEU A 56 2.07 8.91 -13.08
N VAL A 57 2.38 9.52 -11.93
CA VAL A 57 3.31 10.65 -11.88
C VAL A 57 4.69 10.24 -12.35
N TYR A 58 5.19 9.10 -11.90
CA TYR A 58 6.52 8.61 -12.30
C TYR A 58 6.59 8.13 -13.74
N SER A 59 5.46 7.84 -14.37
CA SER A 59 5.42 7.50 -15.81
C SER A 59 5.99 8.60 -16.68
N SER A 60 5.85 9.87 -16.27
CA SER A 60 6.43 10.98 -17.01
C SER A 60 7.95 10.89 -17.10
N ARG A 61 8.60 10.31 -16.11
CA ARG A 61 10.06 10.11 -16.10
C ARG A 61 10.51 9.14 -17.19
N VAL A 62 9.70 8.13 -17.46
CA VAL A 62 9.98 7.19 -18.56
C VAL A 62 9.86 7.89 -19.92
N LEU A 63 8.80 8.68 -20.09
CA LEU A 63 8.58 9.42 -21.34
C LEU A 63 9.68 10.46 -21.56
N ASP A 64 10.09 11.17 -20.51
CA ASP A 64 11.17 12.14 -20.59
C ASP A 64 12.50 11.46 -20.95
N ALA A 65 12.79 10.29 -20.35
CA ALA A 65 13.99 9.53 -20.65
C ALA A 65 13.98 9.04 -22.11
N PHE A 66 12.83 8.58 -22.59
CA PHE A 66 12.69 8.16 -23.99
C PHE A 66 12.91 9.34 -24.95
N ASP A 67 12.33 10.49 -24.66
CA ASP A 67 12.49 11.68 -25.49
C ASP A 67 13.95 12.12 -25.54
N THR A 68 14.66 12.07 -24.42
CA THR A 68 16.10 12.38 -24.37
C THR A 68 16.92 11.38 -25.19
N ALA A 69 16.64 10.09 -25.05
CA ALA A 69 17.37 9.05 -25.78
C ALA A 69 17.12 9.12 -27.30
N ASN A 70 15.93 9.57 -27.71
CA ASN A 70 15.50 9.62 -29.10
C ASN A 70 15.80 10.95 -29.76
N GLY A 71 16.06 11.96 -28.99
CA GLY A 71 16.26 13.31 -29.46
C GLY A 71 17.65 13.83 -29.37
#